data_6e050daa9ef9d02381102e3c04bdc467
#
_entry.id   6e050daa9ef9d02381102e3c04bdc467
#
_cell.length_a   1.000
_cell.length_b   1.000
_cell.length_c   1.000
_cell.angle_alpha   90.00
_cell.angle_beta   90.00
_cell.angle_gamma   90.00
#
_symmetry.space_group_name_H-M   'P 1'
#
loop_
_entity.id
_entity.type
_entity.pdbx_description
1 polymer ?
#
loop_
_entity_poly.entity_id
_entity_poly.type
_entity_poly.pdbx_seq_one_letter_code
_entity_poly.pdbx_strand_id
1 'polypeptide(L)'
;MRSLLLCLSLCLLAGAAHAAGRARVAVPQTRPLTAACVTEAALASGLPPAALFGILATEGGRAGEALRNVNGTWDLGPFQINTVHLNTLAAMGISPEAVLRDGCVNARAAATLLRGEYQRTGDIWLAIGAYHSRTPHRRDAYMAKVRANMDRLRRRGVGSLPSLQEGRP
;
A
#
# COMPACT_ATOMS: atom_id res chain seq x y z
N MET A 1 -20.95 -59.76 45.47
CA MET A 1 -19.71 -58.92 45.63
C MET A 1 -19.56 -58.20 44.33
N ARG A 2 -19.89 -56.88 44.31
CA ARG A 2 -19.99 -56.05 43.08
C ARG A 2 -18.75 -55.13 43.01
N SER A 3 -17.92 -55.33 42.00
CA SER A 3 -16.79 -54.46 41.71
C SER A 3 -17.25 -53.25 40.92
N LEU A 4 -17.04 -52.06 41.49
CA LEU A 4 -17.27 -50.77 40.80
C LEU A 4 -15.98 -50.37 40.07
N LEU A 5 -16.07 -50.31 38.73
CA LEU A 5 -15.03 -49.73 37.87
C LEU A 5 -15.29 -48.21 37.73
N LEU A 6 -14.40 -47.40 38.30
CA LEU A 6 -14.39 -45.96 38.06
C LEU A 6 -13.64 -45.67 36.75
N CYS A 7 -14.38 -45.20 35.73
CA CYS A 7 -13.79 -44.61 34.54
C CYS A 7 -13.42 -43.13 34.79
N LEU A 8 -12.12 -42.84 34.82
CA LEU A 8 -11.58 -41.47 34.87
C LEU A 8 -11.54 -40.95 33.42
N SER A 9 -12.48 -40.08 33.06
CA SER A 9 -12.45 -39.37 31.77
C SER A 9 -11.53 -38.17 31.90
N LEU A 10 -10.37 -38.23 31.24
CA LEU A 10 -9.41 -37.15 31.14
C LEU A 10 -9.84 -36.21 30.00
N CYS A 11 -10.49 -35.09 30.31
CA CYS A 11 -10.77 -34.04 29.34
C CYS A 11 -9.50 -33.28 28.97
N LEU A 12 -8.95 -33.55 27.79
CA LEU A 12 -7.91 -32.77 27.16
C LEU A 12 -8.53 -31.45 26.65
N LEU A 13 -8.31 -30.36 27.38
CA LEU A 13 -8.59 -28.99 26.92
C LEU A 13 -7.51 -28.60 25.89
N ALA A 14 -7.81 -28.79 24.60
CA ALA A 14 -7.02 -28.23 23.52
C ALA A 14 -7.20 -26.71 23.50
N GLY A 15 -6.23 -25.97 24.02
CA GLY A 15 -6.17 -24.50 23.94
C GLY A 15 -5.97 -24.08 22.48
N ALA A 16 -7.02 -23.58 21.83
CA ALA A 16 -6.91 -22.94 20.52
C ALA A 16 -6.20 -21.60 20.69
N ALA A 17 -4.92 -21.55 20.29
CA ALA A 17 -4.17 -20.31 20.17
C ALA A 17 -4.83 -19.49 19.04
N HIS A 18 -5.59 -18.45 19.41
CA HIS A 18 -6.11 -17.48 18.47
C HIS A 18 -4.95 -16.61 17.99
N ALA A 19 -4.46 -16.89 16.78
CA ALA A 19 -3.64 -15.93 16.04
C ALA A 19 -4.49 -14.67 15.85
N ALA A 20 -4.13 -13.58 16.53
CA ALA A 20 -4.77 -12.29 16.35
C ALA A 20 -4.46 -11.77 14.94
N GLY A 21 -5.26 -12.20 13.97
CA GLY A 21 -5.24 -11.68 12.62
C GLY A 21 -5.55 -10.18 12.67
N ARG A 22 -4.72 -9.35 12.02
CA ARG A 22 -5.00 -7.94 11.84
C ARG A 22 -6.42 -7.77 11.28
N ALA A 23 -7.28 -7.09 12.01
CA ALA A 23 -8.65 -6.84 11.60
C ALA A 23 -8.67 -6.06 10.29
N ARG A 24 -9.15 -6.68 9.22
CA ARG A 24 -9.47 -6.03 7.94
C ARG A 24 -10.93 -5.59 8.00
N VAL A 25 -11.17 -4.29 7.85
CA VAL A 25 -12.52 -3.76 7.69
C VAL A 25 -12.79 -3.64 6.19
N ALA A 26 -13.70 -4.47 5.66
CA ALA A 26 -14.19 -4.34 4.30
C ALA A 26 -15.32 -3.32 4.25
N VAL A 27 -15.25 -2.35 3.33
CA VAL A 27 -16.28 -1.32 3.15
C VAL A 27 -17.12 -1.66 1.91
N PRO A 28 -18.46 -1.73 2.03
CA PRO A 28 -19.36 -1.92 0.90
C PRO A 28 -19.25 -0.74 -0.09
N GLN A 29 -19.48 -0.99 -1.39
CA GLN A 29 -19.48 -0.01 -2.48
C GLN A 29 -18.11 0.67 -2.71
N THR A 30 -17.19 -0.09 -3.29
CA THR A 30 -15.89 0.40 -3.70
C THR A 30 -15.80 0.52 -5.22
N ARG A 31 -15.06 1.53 -5.70
CA ARG A 31 -14.66 1.62 -7.10
C ARG A 31 -13.26 1.03 -7.28
N PRO A 32 -13.08 -0.03 -8.08
CA PRO A 32 -11.78 -0.66 -8.28
C PRO A 32 -10.78 0.29 -8.94
N LEU A 33 -9.49 0.10 -8.63
CA LEU A 33 -8.40 0.72 -9.37
C LEU A 33 -8.28 0.11 -10.76
N THR A 34 -8.00 0.95 -11.78
CA THR A 34 -7.67 0.52 -13.13
C THR A 34 -6.27 0.99 -13.53
N ALA A 35 -5.64 0.31 -14.50
CA ALA A 35 -4.35 0.74 -15.03
C ALA A 35 -4.43 2.14 -15.67
N ALA A 36 -5.55 2.45 -16.30
CA ALA A 36 -5.81 3.79 -16.86
C ALA A 36 -5.74 4.86 -15.77
N CYS A 37 -6.43 4.67 -14.64
CA CYS A 37 -6.39 5.62 -13.52
C CYS A 37 -4.96 5.86 -12.99
N VAL A 38 -4.13 4.80 -12.91
CA VAL A 38 -2.73 4.93 -12.47
C VAL A 38 -1.94 5.78 -13.46
N THR A 39 -2.11 5.50 -14.76
CA THR A 39 -1.43 6.25 -15.83
C THR A 39 -1.86 7.71 -15.84
N GLU A 40 -3.17 7.98 -15.79
CA GLU A 40 -3.73 9.33 -15.76
C GLU A 40 -3.26 10.13 -14.54
N ALA A 41 -3.29 9.52 -13.36
CA ALA A 41 -2.84 10.16 -12.13
C ALA A 41 -1.34 10.54 -12.18
N ALA A 42 -0.51 9.66 -12.73
CA ALA A 42 0.92 9.93 -12.91
C ALA A 42 1.14 11.10 -13.88
N LEU A 43 0.55 11.02 -15.08
CA LEU A 43 0.72 12.04 -16.14
C LEU A 43 0.21 13.40 -15.69
N ALA A 44 -0.97 13.46 -15.06
CA ALA A 44 -1.54 14.70 -14.52
C ALA A 44 -0.65 15.34 -13.43
N SER A 45 0.17 14.53 -12.75
CA SER A 45 1.13 15.00 -11.74
C SER A 45 2.53 15.24 -12.31
N GLY A 46 2.75 15.10 -13.63
CA GLY A 46 4.06 15.21 -14.27
C GLY A 46 5.06 14.15 -13.78
N LEU A 47 4.56 12.94 -13.50
CA LEU A 47 5.37 11.81 -13.03
C LEU A 47 5.40 10.70 -14.08
N PRO A 48 6.49 9.91 -14.16
CA PRO A 48 6.52 8.71 -14.99
C PRO A 48 5.50 7.68 -14.47
N PRO A 49 4.58 7.14 -15.31
CA PRO A 49 3.63 6.12 -14.87
C PRO A 49 4.29 4.89 -14.22
N ALA A 50 5.48 4.50 -14.68
CA ALA A 50 6.26 3.41 -14.12
C ALA A 50 6.56 3.59 -12.63
N ALA A 51 6.71 4.82 -12.13
CA ALA A 51 6.94 5.11 -10.70
C ALA A 51 5.72 4.69 -9.88
N LEU A 52 4.51 5.09 -10.30
CA LEU A 52 3.29 4.71 -9.61
C LEU A 52 3.02 3.20 -9.71
N PHE A 53 3.22 2.58 -10.87
CA PHE A 53 3.06 1.13 -11.00
C PHE A 53 4.04 0.36 -10.10
N GLY A 54 5.27 0.84 -9.95
CA GLY A 54 6.26 0.25 -9.04
C GLY A 54 5.84 0.33 -7.57
N ILE A 55 5.32 1.50 -7.14
CA ILE A 55 4.76 1.68 -5.79
C ILE A 55 3.54 0.78 -5.61
N LEU A 56 2.58 0.79 -6.54
CA LEU A 56 1.39 -0.06 -6.47
C LEU A 56 1.74 -1.55 -6.31
N ALA A 57 2.70 -2.04 -7.09
CA ALA A 57 3.17 -3.42 -7.01
C ALA A 57 3.85 -3.75 -5.66
N THR A 58 4.29 -2.74 -4.94
CA THR A 58 4.98 -2.88 -3.65
C THR A 58 4.00 -2.80 -2.48
N GLU A 59 3.02 -1.91 -2.54
CA GLU A 59 2.00 -1.72 -1.51
C GLU A 59 0.92 -2.81 -1.54
N GLY A 60 0.42 -3.16 -2.72
CA GLY A 60 -0.47 -4.31 -2.94
C GLY A 60 -1.82 -4.25 -2.23
N GLY A 61 -2.29 -3.08 -1.83
CA GLY A 61 -3.60 -2.89 -1.21
C GLY A 61 -4.76 -2.91 -2.21
N ARG A 62 -6.00 -2.79 -1.72
CA ARG A 62 -7.22 -2.76 -2.54
C ARG A 62 -8.15 -1.63 -2.12
N ALA A 63 -8.96 -1.13 -3.06
CA ALA A 63 -10.01 -0.17 -2.74
C ALA A 63 -10.95 -0.73 -1.66
N GLY A 64 -11.26 0.07 -0.64
CA GLY A 64 -12.07 -0.31 0.51
C GLY A 64 -11.30 -1.05 1.62
N GLU A 65 -10.02 -1.34 1.44
CA GLU A 65 -9.19 -1.92 2.50
C GLU A 65 -8.48 -0.83 3.31
N ALA A 66 -8.51 -0.99 4.63
CA ALA A 66 -7.74 -0.19 5.58
C ALA A 66 -6.94 -1.12 6.48
N LEU A 67 -5.64 -0.90 6.61
CA LEU A 67 -4.73 -1.69 7.43
C LEU A 67 -4.26 -0.84 8.62
N ARG A 68 -4.54 -1.30 9.84
CA ARG A 68 -4.14 -0.59 11.05
C ARG A 68 -2.66 -0.81 11.38
N ASN A 69 -1.95 0.27 11.62
CA ASN A 69 -0.56 0.27 12.06
C ASN A 69 -0.45 0.20 13.59
N VAL A 70 0.70 -0.25 14.07
CA VAL A 70 0.99 -0.35 15.52
C VAL A 70 0.98 0.99 16.24
N ASN A 71 1.25 2.09 15.52
CA ASN A 71 1.21 3.47 16.03
C ASN A 71 -0.18 4.10 16.00
N GLY A 72 -1.23 3.33 15.68
CA GLY A 72 -2.62 3.78 15.65
C GLY A 72 -3.06 4.43 14.33
N THR A 73 -2.16 4.70 13.37
CA THR A 73 -2.52 5.16 12.03
C THR A 73 -3.09 4.03 11.17
N TRP A 74 -3.66 4.38 10.01
CA TRP A 74 -4.17 3.42 9.05
C TRP A 74 -3.55 3.69 7.68
N ASP A 75 -3.33 2.62 6.91
CA ASP A 75 -2.94 2.67 5.51
C ASP A 75 -4.14 2.29 4.66
N LEU A 76 -4.52 3.15 3.70
CA LEU A 76 -5.78 3.11 2.98
C LEU A 76 -5.59 2.76 1.51
N GLY A 77 -6.37 1.79 1.05
CA GLY A 77 -6.55 1.49 -0.37
C GLY A 77 -5.32 0.93 -1.08
N PRO A 78 -5.33 0.93 -2.44
CA PRO A 78 -4.31 0.28 -3.27
C PRO A 78 -2.88 0.75 -3.02
N PHE A 79 -2.69 2.03 -2.80
CA PHE A 79 -1.38 2.67 -2.57
C PHE A 79 -1.03 2.85 -1.10
N GLN A 80 -1.80 2.25 -0.18
CA GLN A 80 -1.58 2.27 1.27
C GLN A 80 -1.33 3.68 1.81
N ILE A 81 -2.23 4.62 1.44
CA ILE A 81 -2.15 6.01 1.88
C ILE A 81 -2.32 6.08 3.39
N ASN A 82 -1.29 6.51 4.11
CA ASN A 82 -1.36 6.65 5.56
C ASN A 82 -2.26 7.81 5.97
N THR A 83 -3.06 7.60 7.02
CA THR A 83 -4.01 8.59 7.54
C THR A 83 -3.38 9.91 7.97
N VAL A 84 -2.08 9.96 8.23
CA VAL A 84 -1.37 11.22 8.54
C VAL A 84 -1.41 12.24 7.38
N HIS A 85 -1.65 11.77 6.14
CA HIS A 85 -1.71 12.62 4.95
C HIS A 85 -3.11 13.15 4.65
N LEU A 86 -4.16 12.66 5.32
CA LEU A 86 -5.54 12.94 4.94
C LEU A 86 -5.92 14.42 5.05
N ASN A 87 -5.43 15.14 6.06
CA ASN A 87 -5.69 16.57 6.19
C ASN A 87 -5.10 17.36 5.02
N THR A 88 -3.86 17.04 4.61
CA THR A 88 -3.21 17.65 3.45
C THR A 88 -3.95 17.35 2.15
N LEU A 89 -4.38 16.10 1.96
CA LEU A 89 -5.13 15.68 0.78
C LEU A 89 -6.52 16.31 0.74
N ALA A 90 -7.20 16.44 1.89
CA ALA A 90 -8.49 17.11 1.99
C ALA A 90 -8.42 18.59 1.61
N ALA A 91 -7.36 19.29 2.02
CA ALA A 91 -7.09 20.67 1.62
C ALA A 91 -6.89 20.82 0.08
N MET A 92 -6.53 19.73 -0.60
CA MET A 92 -6.41 19.66 -2.07
C MET A 92 -7.68 19.10 -2.75
N GLY A 93 -8.80 18.99 -2.03
CA GLY A 93 -10.08 18.49 -2.56
C GLY A 93 -10.17 16.96 -2.67
N ILE A 94 -9.25 16.21 -2.04
CA ILE A 94 -9.27 14.75 -2.03
C ILE A 94 -9.81 14.28 -0.67
N SER A 95 -11.08 13.84 -0.63
CA SER A 95 -11.71 13.45 0.64
C SER A 95 -11.17 12.13 1.19
N PRO A 96 -11.09 11.98 2.53
CA PRO A 96 -10.65 10.74 3.17
C PRO A 96 -11.48 9.50 2.77
N GLU A 97 -12.78 9.67 2.64
CA GLU A 97 -13.68 8.60 2.21
C GLU A 97 -13.37 8.14 0.78
N ALA A 98 -13.13 9.09 -0.15
CA ALA A 98 -12.78 8.77 -1.51
C ALA A 98 -11.39 8.09 -1.61
N VAL A 99 -10.41 8.49 -0.79
CA VAL A 99 -9.11 7.80 -0.69
C VAL A 99 -9.29 6.33 -0.31
N LEU A 100 -10.21 6.02 0.60
CA LEU A 100 -10.47 4.63 1.00
C LEU A 100 -11.24 3.85 -0.07
N ARG A 101 -12.32 4.43 -0.62
CA ARG A 101 -13.31 3.69 -1.40
C ARG A 101 -13.10 3.70 -2.92
N ASP A 102 -12.41 4.70 -3.46
CA ASP A 102 -12.20 4.86 -4.89
C ASP A 102 -10.72 4.64 -5.24
N GLY A 103 -10.43 3.55 -5.97
CA GLY A 103 -9.08 3.22 -6.38
C GLY A 103 -8.44 4.28 -7.28
N CYS A 104 -9.23 4.97 -8.11
CA CYS A 104 -8.72 6.05 -8.97
C CYS A 104 -8.41 7.33 -8.16
N VAL A 105 -9.22 7.63 -7.14
CA VAL A 105 -8.91 8.73 -6.20
C VAL A 105 -7.69 8.39 -5.35
N ASN A 106 -7.55 7.14 -4.91
CA ASN A 106 -6.38 6.67 -4.19
C ASN A 106 -5.10 6.78 -5.03
N ALA A 107 -5.16 6.47 -6.35
CA ALA A 107 -4.04 6.69 -7.27
C ALA A 107 -3.68 8.18 -7.41
N ARG A 108 -4.67 9.09 -7.49
CA ARG A 108 -4.42 10.55 -7.50
C ARG A 108 -3.78 11.02 -6.20
N ALA A 109 -4.24 10.53 -5.05
CA ALA A 109 -3.64 10.83 -3.75
C ALA A 109 -2.17 10.39 -3.72
N ALA A 110 -1.87 9.16 -4.17
CA ALA A 110 -0.51 8.65 -4.27
C ALA A 110 0.37 9.51 -5.19
N ALA A 111 -0.14 9.88 -6.38
CA ALA A 111 0.58 10.74 -7.31
C ALA A 111 0.87 12.13 -6.71
N THR A 112 -0.09 12.71 -5.99
CA THR A 112 0.08 13.99 -5.29
C THR A 112 1.19 13.92 -4.24
N LEU A 113 1.20 12.88 -3.41
CA LEU A 113 2.23 12.68 -2.39
C LEU A 113 3.61 12.44 -3.01
N LEU A 114 3.69 11.57 -4.04
CA LEU A 114 4.94 11.30 -4.74
C LEU A 114 5.47 12.55 -5.45
N ARG A 115 4.59 13.38 -6.05
CA ARG A 115 4.98 14.65 -6.66
C ARG A 115 5.61 15.59 -5.64
N GLY A 116 5.05 15.68 -4.43
CA GLY A 116 5.63 16.46 -3.35
C GLY A 116 7.03 15.99 -2.98
N GLU A 117 7.25 14.70 -2.89
CA GLU A 117 8.58 14.13 -2.64
C GLU A 117 9.54 14.36 -3.82
N TYR A 118 9.06 14.27 -5.06
CA TYR A 118 9.86 14.55 -6.25
C TYR A 118 10.29 16.02 -6.32
N GLN A 119 9.40 16.95 -6.02
CA GLN A 119 9.73 18.38 -5.94
C GLN A 119 10.81 18.67 -4.87
N ARG A 120 10.76 17.93 -3.76
CA ARG A 120 11.71 18.08 -2.66
C ARG A 120 13.09 17.47 -2.96
N THR A 121 13.15 16.36 -3.69
CA THR A 121 14.40 15.59 -3.91
C THR A 121 15.06 15.87 -5.25
N GLY A 122 14.30 16.29 -6.27
CA GLY A 122 14.77 16.40 -7.64
C GLY A 122 15.03 15.07 -8.34
N ASP A 123 14.95 13.93 -7.62
CA ASP A 123 15.26 12.60 -8.11
C ASP A 123 14.08 11.67 -7.88
N ILE A 124 13.64 10.98 -8.95
CA ILE A 124 12.44 10.14 -8.90
C ILE A 124 12.63 8.90 -8.00
N TRP A 125 13.84 8.34 -7.93
CA TRP A 125 14.09 7.19 -7.09
C TRP A 125 14.14 7.58 -5.61
N LEU A 126 14.77 8.71 -5.29
CA LEU A 126 14.74 9.26 -3.93
C LEU A 126 13.31 9.62 -3.52
N ALA A 127 12.51 10.16 -4.44
CA ALA A 127 11.09 10.44 -4.20
C ALA A 127 10.28 9.16 -3.92
N ILE A 128 10.48 8.10 -4.72
CA ILE A 128 9.86 6.78 -4.50
C ILE A 128 10.22 6.25 -3.11
N GLY A 129 11.47 6.32 -2.73
CA GLY A 129 11.90 5.88 -1.39
C GLY A 129 11.26 6.72 -0.28
N ALA A 130 11.24 8.05 -0.46
CA ALA A 130 10.69 9.00 0.50
C ALA A 130 9.16 8.93 0.62
N TYR A 131 8.46 8.44 -0.40
CA TYR A 131 7.04 8.12 -0.33
C TYR A 131 6.72 7.21 0.86
N HIS A 132 7.55 6.22 1.12
CA HIS A 132 7.42 5.33 2.28
C HIS A 132 8.05 5.93 3.55
N SER A 133 9.27 6.50 3.44
CA SER A 133 9.96 7.08 4.59
C SER A 133 11.11 7.99 4.14
N ARG A 134 11.24 9.14 4.79
CA ARG A 134 12.40 10.03 4.60
C ARG A 134 13.66 9.55 5.35
N THR A 135 13.52 8.61 6.26
CA THR A 135 14.65 8.03 7.03
C THR A 135 15.56 7.22 6.09
N PRO A 136 16.85 7.53 5.94
CA PRO A 136 17.71 6.98 4.87
C PRO A 136 17.65 5.47 4.73
N HIS A 137 17.87 4.70 5.79
CA HIS A 137 17.89 3.24 5.70
C HIS A 137 16.52 2.64 5.30
N ARG A 138 15.39 3.26 5.75
CA ARG A 138 14.03 2.81 5.36
C ARG A 138 13.71 3.19 3.93
N ARG A 139 14.09 4.41 3.53
CA ARG A 139 13.98 4.92 2.17
C ARG A 139 14.68 3.99 1.18
N ASP A 140 15.94 3.68 1.45
CA ASP A 140 16.79 2.91 0.56
C ASP A 140 16.33 1.44 0.46
N ALA A 141 15.91 0.85 1.57
CA ALA A 141 15.29 -0.48 1.58
C ALA A 141 13.98 -0.52 0.77
N TYR A 142 13.16 0.54 0.87
CA TYR A 142 11.93 0.63 0.08
C TYR A 142 12.21 0.79 -1.42
N MET A 143 13.16 1.65 -1.80
CA MET A 143 13.61 1.77 -3.20
C MET A 143 14.04 0.44 -3.79
N ALA A 144 14.85 -0.33 -3.06
CA ALA A 144 15.29 -1.66 -3.51
C ALA A 144 14.10 -2.61 -3.72
N LYS A 145 13.10 -2.57 -2.83
CA LYS A 145 11.88 -3.37 -2.95
C LYS A 145 11.06 -2.97 -4.20
N VAL A 146 10.90 -1.68 -4.46
CA VAL A 146 10.19 -1.19 -5.65
C VAL A 146 10.93 -1.61 -6.93
N ARG A 147 12.26 -1.45 -7.00
CA ARG A 147 13.07 -1.90 -8.14
C ARG A 147 12.86 -3.40 -8.42
N ALA A 148 12.97 -4.25 -7.40
CA ALA A 148 12.78 -5.69 -7.53
C ALA A 148 11.36 -6.06 -8.02
N ASN A 149 10.33 -5.35 -7.58
CA ASN A 149 8.94 -5.56 -8.03
C ASN A 149 8.75 -5.12 -9.49
N MET A 150 9.31 -3.98 -9.89
CA MET A 150 9.28 -3.51 -11.29
C MET A 150 9.97 -4.50 -12.23
N ASP A 151 11.14 -5.03 -11.85
CA ASP A 151 11.85 -6.04 -12.65
C ASP A 151 11.05 -7.33 -12.77
N ARG A 152 10.33 -7.71 -11.71
CA ARG A 152 9.43 -8.87 -11.74
C ARG A 152 8.26 -8.65 -12.71
N LEU A 153 7.66 -7.46 -12.72
CA LEU A 153 6.59 -7.10 -13.65
C LEU A 153 7.08 -7.13 -15.10
N ARG A 154 8.26 -6.57 -15.40
CA ARG A 154 8.87 -6.62 -16.74
C ARG A 154 9.08 -8.06 -17.22
N ARG A 155 9.64 -8.92 -16.38
CA ARG A 155 9.85 -10.34 -16.73
C ARG A 155 8.57 -11.11 -17.00
N ARG A 156 7.45 -10.69 -16.43
CA ARG A 156 6.14 -11.30 -16.66
C ARG A 156 5.40 -10.76 -17.88
N GLY A 157 6.01 -9.86 -18.64
CA GLY A 157 5.39 -9.24 -19.81
C GLY A 157 4.16 -8.38 -19.47
N VAL A 158 4.00 -7.98 -18.22
CA VAL A 158 2.93 -7.08 -17.80
C VAL A 158 3.29 -5.66 -18.23
N GLY A 159 2.93 -5.33 -19.47
CA GLY A 159 3.08 -4.01 -20.07
C GLY A 159 4.56 -3.58 -20.27
N SER A 160 4.83 -2.84 -21.32
CA SER A 160 6.08 -2.11 -21.46
C SER A 160 6.10 -0.96 -20.43
N LEU A 161 6.49 -1.25 -19.18
CA LEU A 161 6.79 -0.19 -18.23
C LEU A 161 8.04 0.53 -18.74
N PRO A 162 7.96 1.82 -19.13
CA PRO A 162 9.14 2.57 -19.53
C PRO A 162 10.16 2.54 -18.39
N SER A 163 11.43 2.41 -18.73
CA SER A 163 12.51 2.51 -17.75
C SER A 163 12.45 3.88 -17.07
N LEU A 164 12.47 3.90 -15.74
CA LEU A 164 12.77 5.13 -15.02
C LEU A 164 14.25 5.44 -15.29
N GLN A 165 14.53 6.42 -16.14
CA GLN A 165 15.88 6.90 -16.31
C GLN A 165 16.31 7.57 -15.02
N GLU A 166 17.44 7.17 -14.48
CA GLU A 166 18.11 7.91 -13.44
C GLU A 166 18.43 9.29 -14.01
N GLY A 167 17.85 10.34 -13.44
CA GLY A 167 18.20 11.70 -13.81
C GLY A 167 19.71 11.83 -13.62
N ARG A 168 20.45 11.95 -14.72
CA ARG A 168 21.83 12.40 -14.65
C ARG A 168 21.79 13.89 -14.25
N PRO A 169 22.62 14.31 -13.33
CA PRO A 169 22.75 15.71 -12.98
C PRO A 169 23.16 16.56 -14.20
#